data_84095628ed9a0685ec0e9cad617fdba6
#
_entry.id   84095628ed9a0685ec0e9cad617fdba6
#
_cell.length_a   1.000
_cell.length_b   1.000
_cell.length_c   1.000
_cell.angle_alpha   90.00
_cell.angle_beta   90.00
_cell.angle_gamma   90.00
#
_symmetry.space_group_name_H-M   'P 1'
#
loop_
_entity.id
_entity.type
_entity.pdbx_description
1 polymer ?
#
loop_
_entity_poly.entity_id
_entity_poly.type
_entity_poly.pdbx_seq_one_letter_code
_entity_poly.pdbx_strand_id
1 'polypeptide(L)'
;MLRLRLSTEPEWLDLGHGVRLFVEPLTTAVMLAARSDPAILAATQNQEIEGSPSNDDLARIVAKAVARIVVHDWEGVGDAEGKPLSVTPDGIDALLEIWPIFEGFQTRYIAGALILDAEKNV
;
A
#
# COMPACT_ATOMS: atom_id res chain seq x y z
N MET A 1 -7.66 16.37 19.31
CA MET A 1 -8.53 16.87 18.23
C MET A 1 -8.12 16.25 16.91
N LEU A 2 -9.09 15.76 16.17
CA LEU A 2 -8.82 15.23 14.83
C LEU A 2 -8.63 16.37 13.85
N ARG A 3 -7.53 16.35 13.14
CA ARG A 3 -7.26 17.31 12.08
C ARG A 3 -7.60 16.69 10.74
N LEU A 4 -8.52 17.32 10.02
CA LEU A 4 -8.91 16.82 8.71
C LEU A 4 -7.97 17.34 7.63
N ARG A 5 -7.51 16.43 6.80
CA ARG A 5 -6.77 16.77 5.61
C ARG A 5 -7.77 16.90 4.48
N LEU A 6 -8.10 18.13 4.11
CA LEU A 6 -9.15 18.40 3.14
C LEU A 6 -8.70 18.23 1.69
N SER A 7 -7.40 18.13 1.46
CA SER A 7 -6.88 17.89 0.13
C SER A 7 -7.13 16.45 -0.29
N THR A 8 -7.67 16.27 -1.49
CA THR A 8 -7.85 14.95 -2.10
C THR A 8 -6.85 14.70 -3.22
N GLU A 9 -5.88 15.59 -3.37
CA GLU A 9 -4.89 15.47 -4.43
C GLU A 9 -3.84 14.42 -4.12
N PRO A 10 -3.38 13.69 -5.14
CA PRO A 10 -2.27 12.75 -4.96
C PRO A 10 -0.99 13.46 -4.54
N GLU A 11 -0.16 12.75 -3.81
CA GLU A 11 1.12 13.26 -3.32
C GLU A 11 2.23 12.26 -3.58
N TRP A 12 3.48 12.77 -3.63
CA TRP A 12 4.65 11.92 -3.72
C TRP A 12 4.99 11.38 -2.34
N LEU A 13 5.15 10.06 -2.27
CA LEU A 13 5.56 9.34 -1.07
C LEU A 13 6.97 8.83 -1.27
N ASP A 14 7.92 9.32 -0.47
CA ASP A 14 9.30 8.87 -0.53
C ASP A 14 9.48 7.62 0.33
N LEU A 15 9.89 6.53 -0.30
CA LEU A 15 10.13 5.26 0.38
C LEU A 15 11.60 5.01 0.69
N GLY A 16 12.47 5.96 0.37
CA GLY A 16 13.91 5.78 0.47
C GLY A 16 14.46 4.98 -0.72
N HIS A 17 15.75 4.75 -0.72
CA HIS A 17 16.43 3.99 -1.78
C HIS A 17 16.21 4.57 -3.18
N GLY A 18 15.93 5.86 -3.28
CA GLY A 18 15.65 6.52 -4.55
C GLY A 18 14.26 6.28 -5.11
N VAL A 19 13.39 5.59 -4.37
CA VAL A 19 12.04 5.23 -4.83
C VAL A 19 11.01 6.19 -4.25
N ARG A 20 10.19 6.76 -5.12
CA ARG A 20 9.02 7.56 -4.74
C ARG A 20 7.80 7.08 -5.49
N LEU A 21 6.66 7.07 -4.81
CA LEU A 21 5.38 6.70 -5.40
C LEU A 21 4.45 7.90 -5.39
N PHE A 22 3.76 8.14 -6.49
CA PHE A 22 2.71 9.14 -6.58
C PHE A 22 1.39 8.49 -6.24
N VAL A 23 0.84 8.80 -5.05
CA VAL A 23 -0.26 8.05 -4.47
C VAL A 23 -1.43 8.95 -4.11
N GLU A 24 -2.65 8.43 -4.27
CA GLU A 24 -3.85 9.08 -3.75
C GLU A 24 -3.91 8.95 -2.24
N PRO A 25 -4.60 9.89 -1.55
CA PRO A 25 -4.84 9.73 -0.11
C PRO A 25 -5.58 8.43 0.21
N LEU A 26 -5.25 7.82 1.33
CA LEU A 26 -5.92 6.60 1.78
C LEU A 26 -7.28 6.98 2.38
N THR A 27 -8.34 6.69 1.66
CA THR A 27 -9.72 7.02 2.05
C THR A 27 -10.51 5.75 2.35
N THR A 28 -11.70 5.93 2.92
CA THR A 28 -12.62 4.82 3.14
C THR A 28 -12.98 4.15 1.81
N ALA A 29 -13.18 4.93 0.76
CA ALA A 29 -13.48 4.38 -0.56
C ALA A 29 -12.38 3.49 -1.06
N VAL A 30 -11.11 3.88 -0.88
CA VAL A 30 -9.95 3.07 -1.25
C VAL A 30 -9.93 1.77 -0.47
N MET A 31 -10.17 1.84 0.85
CA MET A 31 -10.17 0.63 1.68
C MET A 31 -11.29 -0.33 1.31
N LEU A 32 -12.48 0.19 1.02
CA LEU A 32 -13.59 -0.66 0.58
C LEU A 32 -13.29 -1.31 -0.78
N ALA A 33 -12.70 -0.57 -1.70
CA ALA A 33 -12.29 -1.12 -2.99
C ALA A 33 -11.23 -2.20 -2.81
N ALA A 34 -10.25 -1.97 -1.93
CA ALA A 34 -9.19 -2.95 -1.66
C ALA A 34 -9.77 -4.25 -1.09
N ARG A 35 -10.75 -4.15 -0.20
CA ARG A 35 -11.41 -5.33 0.39
C ARG A 35 -12.12 -6.20 -0.63
N SER A 36 -12.45 -5.65 -1.77
CA SER A 36 -13.09 -6.39 -2.86
C SER A 36 -12.06 -7.11 -3.76
N ASP A 37 -10.77 -6.95 -3.49
CA ASP A 37 -9.73 -7.63 -4.25
C ASP A 37 -9.86 -9.14 -4.09
N PRO A 38 -9.83 -9.93 -5.19
CA PRO A 38 -9.97 -11.38 -5.12
C PRO A 38 -8.97 -12.06 -4.19
N ALA A 39 -7.74 -11.54 -4.08
CA ALA A 39 -6.74 -12.12 -3.20
C ALA A 39 -7.13 -11.95 -1.73
N ILE A 40 -7.73 -10.81 -1.37
CA ILE A 40 -8.20 -10.57 0.00
C ILE A 40 -9.41 -11.42 0.29
N LEU A 41 -10.35 -11.51 -0.65
CA LEU A 41 -11.54 -12.35 -0.47
C LEU A 41 -11.15 -13.81 -0.30
N ALA A 42 -10.21 -14.30 -1.08
CA ALA A 42 -9.72 -15.68 -0.95
C ALA A 42 -9.06 -15.90 0.41
N ALA A 43 -8.23 -14.97 0.86
CA ALA A 43 -7.55 -15.08 2.14
C ALA A 43 -8.52 -15.08 3.31
N THR A 44 -9.57 -14.25 3.27
CA THR A 44 -10.55 -14.17 4.35
C THR A 44 -11.52 -15.34 4.35
N GLN A 45 -11.86 -15.88 3.19
CA GLN A 45 -12.73 -17.05 3.08
C GLN A 45 -12.09 -18.32 3.62
N ASN A 46 -10.76 -18.38 3.61
CA ASN A 46 -10.02 -19.55 4.05
C ASN A 46 -9.63 -19.48 5.54
N GLN A 47 -10.16 -18.54 6.29
CA GLN A 47 -9.80 -18.36 7.71
C GLN A 47 -10.17 -19.55 8.59
N GLU A 48 -11.16 -20.36 8.20
CA GLU A 48 -11.60 -21.51 8.96
C GLU A 48 -10.85 -22.79 8.60
N ILE A 49 -9.97 -22.72 7.60
CA ILE A 49 -9.21 -23.89 7.14
C ILE A 49 -7.83 -23.85 7.76
N GLU A 50 -7.32 -25.03 8.16
CA GLU A 50 -5.95 -25.16 8.60
C GLU A 50 -5.02 -24.56 7.56
N GLY A 51 -4.15 -23.64 7.99
CA GLY A 51 -3.28 -22.93 7.07
C GLY A 51 -3.76 -21.53 6.72
N SER A 52 -4.64 -20.95 7.56
CA SER A 52 -5.04 -19.53 7.40
C SER A 52 -3.81 -18.65 7.29
N PRO A 53 -3.84 -17.61 6.43
CA PRO A 53 -2.70 -16.71 6.31
C PRO A 53 -2.39 -16.04 7.66
N SER A 54 -1.12 -15.87 7.96
CA SER A 54 -0.68 -15.11 9.12
C SER A 54 -1.08 -13.65 8.96
N ASN A 55 -1.02 -12.88 10.07
CA ASN A 55 -1.25 -11.45 10.01
C ASN A 55 -0.28 -10.76 9.05
N ASP A 56 0.95 -11.25 8.96
CA ASP A 56 1.95 -10.70 8.05
C ASP A 56 1.58 -10.96 6.59
N ASP A 57 1.10 -12.15 6.28
CA ASP A 57 0.64 -12.48 4.94
C ASP A 57 -0.55 -11.63 4.54
N LEU A 58 -1.50 -11.46 5.45
CA LEU A 58 -2.67 -10.64 5.20
C LEU A 58 -2.27 -9.18 4.99
N ALA A 59 -1.34 -8.65 5.80
CA ALA A 59 -0.85 -7.30 5.65
C ALA A 59 -0.21 -7.09 4.27
N ARG A 60 0.56 -8.08 3.80
CA ARG A 60 1.18 -8.04 2.48
C ARG A 60 0.12 -7.99 1.37
N ILE A 61 -0.89 -8.83 1.46
CA ILE A 61 -1.97 -8.89 0.48
C ILE A 61 -2.74 -7.57 0.45
N VAL A 62 -3.06 -7.03 1.61
CA VAL A 62 -3.77 -5.75 1.72
C VAL A 62 -2.93 -4.60 1.16
N ALA A 63 -1.65 -4.55 1.51
CA ALA A 63 -0.76 -3.50 1.02
C ALA A 63 -0.68 -3.50 -0.51
N LYS A 64 -0.58 -4.68 -1.12
CA LYS A 64 -0.54 -4.79 -2.58
C LYS A 64 -1.86 -4.36 -3.21
N ALA A 65 -2.98 -4.76 -2.63
CA ALA A 65 -4.30 -4.36 -3.14
C ALA A 65 -4.49 -2.85 -3.08
N VAL A 66 -4.12 -2.23 -1.96
CA VAL A 66 -4.20 -0.77 -1.79
C VAL A 66 -3.27 -0.08 -2.80
N ALA A 67 -2.04 -0.56 -2.93
CA ALA A 67 -1.06 0.04 -3.83
C ALA A 67 -1.54 0.01 -5.28
N ARG A 68 -2.15 -1.09 -5.71
CA ARG A 68 -2.69 -1.18 -7.08
C ARG A 68 -3.78 -0.14 -7.36
N ILE A 69 -4.47 0.31 -6.33
CA ILE A 69 -5.51 1.33 -6.47
C ILE A 69 -4.91 2.74 -6.45
N VAL A 70 -3.99 3.01 -5.52
CA VAL A 70 -3.57 4.38 -5.22
C VAL A 70 -2.32 4.83 -5.95
N VAL A 71 -1.46 3.91 -6.42
CA VAL A 71 -0.21 4.28 -7.08
C VAL A 71 -0.50 4.61 -8.54
N HIS A 72 -0.31 5.88 -8.90
CA HIS A 72 -0.52 6.36 -10.27
C HIS A 72 0.76 6.54 -11.04
N ASP A 73 1.88 6.77 -10.35
CA ASP A 73 3.17 6.94 -10.97
C ASP A 73 4.26 6.60 -9.96
N TRP A 74 5.49 6.44 -10.42
CA TRP A 74 6.62 6.24 -9.55
C TRP A 74 7.91 6.78 -10.18
N GLU A 75 8.91 6.98 -9.32
CA GLU A 75 10.26 7.32 -9.74
C GLU A 75 11.25 6.38 -9.07
N GLY A 76 12.35 6.12 -9.74
CA GLY A 76 13.40 5.27 -9.20
C GLY A 76 13.13 3.78 -9.32
N VAL A 77 12.18 3.38 -10.15
CA VAL A 77 11.85 1.97 -10.40
C VAL A 77 12.24 1.65 -11.84
N GLY A 78 13.08 0.67 -12.00
CA GLY A 78 13.57 0.25 -13.31
C GLY A 78 13.62 -1.26 -13.44
N ASP A 79 13.84 -1.73 -14.67
CA ASP A 79 14.03 -3.14 -14.95
C ASP A 79 15.45 -3.59 -14.57
N ALA A 80 15.77 -4.86 -14.83
CA ALA A 80 17.07 -5.41 -14.52
C ALA A 80 18.22 -4.71 -15.27
N GLU A 81 17.91 -4.02 -16.35
CA GLU A 81 18.91 -3.28 -17.15
C GLU A 81 18.98 -1.79 -16.76
N GLY A 82 18.16 -1.37 -15.78
CA GLY A 82 18.17 0.00 -15.30
C GLY A 82 17.29 0.94 -16.11
N LYS A 83 16.46 0.44 -17.01
CA LYS A 83 15.54 1.26 -17.78
C LYS A 83 14.29 1.54 -16.96
N PRO A 84 13.77 2.79 -16.95
CA PRO A 84 12.54 3.08 -16.21
C PRO A 84 11.38 2.20 -16.66
N LEU A 85 10.63 1.69 -15.68
CA LEU A 85 9.43 0.91 -15.93
C LEU A 85 8.19 1.76 -15.77
N SER A 86 7.18 1.47 -16.58
CA SER A 86 5.85 2.04 -16.39
C SER A 86 5.16 1.35 -15.22
N VAL A 87 4.24 2.06 -14.55
CA VAL A 87 3.45 1.48 -13.46
C VAL A 87 2.50 0.43 -14.02
N THR A 88 2.60 -0.79 -13.50
CA THR A 88 1.70 -1.89 -13.83
C THR A 88 1.34 -2.63 -12.54
N PRO A 89 0.19 -3.35 -12.50
CA PRO A 89 -0.15 -4.16 -11.32
C PRO A 89 0.94 -5.16 -10.96
N ASP A 90 1.52 -5.81 -11.94
CA ASP A 90 2.61 -6.78 -11.71
C ASP A 90 3.86 -6.09 -11.17
N GLY A 91 4.18 -4.91 -11.68
CA GLY A 91 5.31 -4.12 -11.20
C GLY A 91 5.11 -3.67 -9.76
N ILE A 92 3.90 -3.26 -9.40
CA ILE A 92 3.56 -2.89 -8.03
C ILE A 92 3.75 -4.08 -7.09
N ASP A 93 3.23 -5.25 -7.47
CA ASP A 93 3.37 -6.46 -6.67
C ASP A 93 4.85 -6.82 -6.47
N ALA A 94 5.64 -6.75 -7.54
CA ALA A 94 7.07 -7.03 -7.46
C ALA A 94 7.82 -6.03 -6.58
N LEU A 95 7.47 -4.75 -6.69
CA LEU A 95 8.08 -3.70 -5.89
C LEU A 95 7.84 -3.92 -4.39
N LEU A 96 6.63 -4.31 -4.02
CA LEU A 96 6.26 -4.55 -2.63
C LEU A 96 6.79 -5.89 -2.08
N GLU A 97 7.38 -6.73 -2.91
CA GLU A 97 8.12 -7.90 -2.43
C GLU A 97 9.51 -7.53 -1.92
N ILE A 98 9.98 -6.32 -2.20
CA ILE A 98 11.25 -5.83 -1.69
C ILE A 98 11.03 -5.30 -0.28
N TRP A 99 11.64 -5.96 0.71
CA TRP A 99 11.36 -5.69 2.12
C TRP A 99 11.44 -4.22 2.53
N PRO A 100 12.52 -3.47 2.25
CA PRO A 100 12.56 -2.07 2.67
C PRO A 100 11.45 -1.22 2.04
N ILE A 101 11.05 -1.54 0.82
CA ILE A 101 9.99 -0.82 0.12
C ILE A 101 8.64 -1.14 0.75
N PHE A 102 8.35 -2.42 0.99
CA PHE A 102 7.14 -2.86 1.66
C PHE A 102 7.02 -2.22 3.05
N GLU A 103 8.08 -2.28 3.83
CA GLU A 103 8.10 -1.70 5.17
C GLU A 103 7.85 -0.20 5.13
N GLY A 104 8.49 0.52 4.21
CA GLY A 104 8.28 1.95 4.03
C GLY A 104 6.84 2.28 3.66
N PHE A 105 6.25 1.52 2.76
CA PHE A 105 4.86 1.71 2.36
C PHE A 105 3.91 1.46 3.54
N GLN A 106 4.13 0.37 4.28
CA GLN A 106 3.33 0.05 5.46
C GLN A 106 3.40 1.16 6.52
N THR A 107 4.61 1.62 6.84
CA THR A 107 4.78 2.57 7.93
C THR A 107 4.47 4.00 7.54
N ARG A 108 4.80 4.40 6.31
CA ARG A 108 4.66 5.80 5.89
C ARG A 108 3.31 6.10 5.26
N TYR A 109 2.69 5.12 4.63
CA TYR A 109 1.41 5.32 3.96
C TYR A 109 0.25 4.72 4.76
N ILE A 110 0.23 3.41 4.95
CA ILE A 110 -0.90 2.74 5.59
C ILE A 110 -0.97 3.07 7.08
N ALA A 111 0.09 2.81 7.82
CA ALA A 111 0.12 3.07 9.25
C ALA A 111 0.08 4.57 9.55
N GLY A 112 0.67 5.39 8.68
CA GLY A 112 0.60 6.84 8.81
C GLY A 112 -0.83 7.37 8.80
N ALA A 113 -1.69 6.81 7.96
CA ALA A 113 -3.10 7.19 7.91
C ALA A 113 -3.85 6.74 9.16
N LEU A 114 -3.47 5.60 9.75
CA LEU A 114 -4.10 5.07 10.96
C LEU A 114 -3.59 5.75 12.22
N ILE A 115 -2.34 6.17 12.25
CA ILE A 115 -1.71 6.81 13.40
C ILE A 115 -2.33 8.17 13.72
N LEU A 116 -2.94 8.82 12.76
CA LEU A 116 -3.64 10.07 13.01
C LEU A 116 -4.63 9.95 14.17
N ASP A 117 -5.27 8.80 14.30
CA ASP A 117 -6.21 8.56 15.39
C ASP A 117 -5.50 8.40 16.74
N ALA A 118 -4.32 7.80 16.75
CA ALA A 118 -3.53 7.64 17.97
C ALA A 118 -2.97 8.98 18.45
N GLU A 119 -2.53 9.82 17.55
CA GLU A 119 -1.95 11.13 17.90
C GLU A 119 -2.96 12.05 18.59
N LYS A 120 -4.24 11.88 18.31
CA LYS A 120 -5.29 12.69 18.95
C LYS A 120 -5.38 12.47 20.44
N ASN A 121 -4.92 11.37 20.92
CA ASN A 121 -5.06 10.95 22.31
C ASN A 121 -3.90 11.40 23.18
N VAL A 122 -3.00 12.12 22.61
CA VAL A 122 -1.83 12.62 23.33
C VAL A 122 -2.12 13.96 23.95
#